data_29f5c4716ae32a482b25d7625044baba
#
_entry.id   29f5c4716ae32a482b25d7625044baba
#
_cell.length_a   1.000
_cell.length_b   1.000
_cell.length_c   1.000
_cell.angle_alpha   90.00
_cell.angle_beta   90.00
_cell.angle_gamma   90.00
#
_symmetry.space_group_name_H-M   'P 1'
#
loop_
_entity.id
_entity.type
_entity.pdbx_description
1 polymer ?
#
loop_
_entity_poly.entity_id
_entity_poly.type
_entity_poly.pdbx_seq_one_letter_code
_entity_poly.pdbx_strand_id
1 'polypeptide(L)'
;MFRIGCHLSSSKGFLAMAKQAEEIGANTFQFFTRNPRGGKAKDLDVKDIAAYQQYATEHGIGQILAHAPYTINACGKDERVQEFARETMADDLRRLEEIPDCKYNFHPGSHVQQGAEVGIEKIAGVLNEIMWQEQKTTVLLETMAGKGTEVGRNFEELQEILSRVKYPEKMGVCLDTCHVFDGGYDISGHLEEVLEEFDRIIGLDKLCAIHLNDSKNVLGSHKDRHECLGAGNLTMDRSEERRVGKECRSRWSPYH
;
A
#
# COMPACT_ATOMS: atom_id res chain seq x y z
N MET A 1 17.75 -0.33 -9.45
CA MET A 1 17.20 -1.59 -10.01
C MET A 1 15.70 -1.56 -9.86
N PHE A 2 14.94 -1.91 -10.91
CA PHE A 2 13.47 -2.02 -10.84
C PHE A 2 13.05 -3.16 -9.89
N ARG A 3 12.07 -2.90 -9.03
CA ARG A 3 11.54 -3.87 -8.06
C ARG A 3 10.17 -4.35 -8.49
N ILE A 4 10.01 -5.66 -8.62
CA ILE A 4 8.73 -6.29 -8.96
C ILE A 4 8.53 -7.54 -8.11
N GLY A 5 7.31 -7.72 -7.62
CA GLY A 5 6.95 -8.84 -6.76
C GLY A 5 5.45 -8.99 -6.60
N CYS A 6 5.04 -9.81 -5.67
CA CYS A 6 3.63 -10.02 -5.38
C CYS A 6 3.37 -10.08 -3.87
N HIS A 7 2.10 -10.15 -3.49
CA HIS A 7 1.69 -10.34 -2.11
C HIS A 7 1.92 -11.78 -1.68
N LEU A 8 2.69 -12.00 -0.61
CA LEU A 8 3.04 -13.31 -0.06
C LEU A 8 2.49 -13.49 1.35
N SER A 9 2.29 -14.74 1.73
CA SER A 9 1.81 -15.09 3.07
C SER A 9 2.94 -15.09 4.07
N SER A 10 2.83 -14.26 5.13
CA SER A 10 3.80 -14.21 6.24
C SER A 10 3.71 -15.40 7.22
N SER A 11 2.83 -16.38 6.96
CA SER A 11 2.58 -17.50 7.87
C SER A 11 3.82 -18.35 8.19
N LYS A 12 4.76 -18.46 7.23
CA LYS A 12 5.99 -19.26 7.34
C LYS A 12 7.25 -18.43 7.64
N GLY A 13 7.10 -17.11 7.90
CA GLY A 13 8.21 -16.21 8.20
C GLY A 13 8.79 -15.49 6.97
N PHE A 14 9.75 -14.58 7.23
CA PHE A 14 10.35 -13.68 6.24
C PHE A 14 11.28 -14.41 5.28
N LEU A 15 12.12 -15.32 5.79
CA LEU A 15 13.00 -16.14 4.96
C LEU A 15 12.21 -16.98 3.95
N ALA A 16 11.06 -17.53 4.37
CA ALA A 16 10.21 -18.30 3.47
C ALA A 16 9.59 -17.43 2.37
N MET A 17 9.18 -16.19 2.69
CA MET A 17 8.68 -15.23 1.69
C MET A 17 9.79 -14.84 0.70
N ALA A 18 11.01 -14.58 1.17
CA ALA A 18 12.14 -14.24 0.31
C ALA A 18 12.47 -15.38 -0.70
N LYS A 19 12.54 -16.61 -0.22
CA LYS A 19 12.73 -17.79 -1.07
C LYS A 19 11.61 -17.97 -2.09
N GLN A 20 10.36 -17.78 -1.67
CA GLN A 20 9.21 -17.82 -2.57
C GLN A 20 9.24 -16.71 -3.61
N ALA A 21 9.67 -15.48 -3.23
CA ALA A 21 9.86 -14.39 -4.17
C ALA A 21 10.89 -14.74 -5.25
N GLU A 22 12.04 -15.24 -4.85
CA GLU A 22 13.08 -15.68 -5.79
C GLU A 22 12.60 -16.80 -6.71
N GLU A 23 11.92 -17.82 -6.17
CA GLU A 23 11.37 -18.96 -6.94
C GLU A 23 10.45 -18.51 -8.08
N ILE A 24 9.70 -17.41 -7.89
CA ILE A 24 8.83 -16.83 -8.93
C ILE A 24 9.50 -15.75 -9.78
N GLY A 25 10.81 -15.53 -9.61
CA GLY A 25 11.55 -14.49 -10.34
C GLY A 25 11.33 -13.06 -9.84
N ALA A 26 10.73 -12.89 -8.66
CA ALA A 26 10.54 -11.59 -8.02
C ALA A 26 11.79 -11.15 -7.21
N ASN A 27 11.97 -9.84 -7.06
CA ASN A 27 13.07 -9.26 -6.26
C ASN A 27 12.58 -8.36 -5.11
N THR A 28 11.28 -8.39 -4.86
CA THR A 28 10.57 -7.80 -3.71
C THR A 28 9.29 -8.56 -3.44
N PHE A 29 8.63 -8.26 -2.33
CA PHE A 29 7.31 -8.80 -2.01
C PHE A 29 6.54 -7.87 -1.08
N GLN A 30 5.22 -8.06 -1.06
CA GLN A 30 4.34 -7.45 -0.07
C GLN A 30 3.81 -8.51 0.88
N PHE A 31 3.49 -8.12 2.11
CA PHE A 31 2.85 -8.97 3.10
C PHE A 31 1.93 -8.16 4.02
N PHE A 32 0.96 -8.82 4.65
CA PHE A 32 0.20 -8.17 5.73
C PHE A 32 0.95 -8.24 7.06
N THR A 33 0.97 -7.11 7.80
CA THR A 33 1.58 -7.04 9.14
C THR A 33 0.94 -8.01 10.13
N ARG A 34 -0.35 -8.29 9.93
CA ARG A 34 -1.20 -9.20 10.70
C ARG A 34 -2.33 -9.75 9.82
N ASN A 35 -3.25 -10.52 10.39
CA ASN A 35 -4.42 -10.96 9.64
C ASN A 35 -5.13 -9.75 8.99
N PRO A 36 -5.40 -9.75 7.68
CA PRO A 36 -6.02 -8.62 6.98
C PRO A 36 -7.42 -8.24 7.50
N ARG A 37 -8.08 -9.15 8.22
CA ARG A 37 -9.35 -8.89 8.90
C ARG A 37 -9.18 -8.37 10.33
N GLY A 38 -7.95 -8.03 10.73
CA GLY A 38 -7.59 -7.58 12.06
C GLY A 38 -7.14 -8.71 12.99
N GLY A 39 -6.77 -8.35 14.20
CA GLY A 39 -6.30 -9.26 15.22
C GLY A 39 -4.86 -9.02 15.64
N LYS A 40 -4.39 -9.80 16.63
CA LYS A 40 -3.04 -9.69 17.16
C LYS A 40 -2.01 -10.14 16.12
N ALA A 41 -0.93 -9.37 15.94
CA ALA A 41 0.21 -9.79 15.16
C ALA A 41 0.94 -10.97 15.85
N LYS A 42 1.55 -11.86 15.06
CA LYS A 42 2.47 -12.88 15.60
C LYS A 42 3.74 -12.21 16.12
N ASP A 43 4.35 -12.79 17.15
CA ASP A 43 5.65 -12.33 17.61
C ASP A 43 6.70 -12.46 16.49
N LEU A 44 7.59 -11.50 16.41
CA LEU A 44 8.68 -11.53 15.44
C LEU A 44 9.71 -12.57 15.86
N ASP A 45 10.11 -13.42 14.93
CA ASP A 45 11.24 -14.35 15.14
C ASP A 45 12.52 -13.66 14.66
N VAL A 46 13.33 -13.22 15.62
CA VAL A 46 14.62 -12.54 15.38
C VAL A 46 15.56 -13.40 14.53
N LYS A 47 15.53 -14.73 14.69
CA LYS A 47 16.37 -15.65 13.90
C LYS A 47 15.90 -15.74 12.47
N ASP A 48 14.60 -15.77 12.24
CA ASP A 48 14.03 -15.75 10.89
C ASP A 48 14.32 -14.42 10.18
N ILE A 49 14.21 -13.29 10.89
CA ILE A 49 14.57 -11.96 10.34
C ILE A 49 16.05 -11.91 9.97
N ALA A 50 16.95 -12.37 10.84
CA ALA A 50 18.38 -12.40 10.56
C ALA A 50 18.71 -13.28 9.34
N ALA A 51 18.09 -14.47 9.26
CA ALA A 51 18.24 -15.36 8.11
C ALA A 51 17.67 -14.75 6.81
N TYR A 52 16.53 -14.05 6.91
CA TYR A 52 15.96 -13.27 5.82
C TYR A 52 16.94 -12.18 5.33
N GLN A 53 17.51 -11.39 6.24
CA GLN A 53 18.43 -10.30 5.90
C GLN A 53 19.65 -10.81 5.12
N GLN A 54 20.26 -11.90 5.59
CA GLN A 54 21.37 -12.52 4.90
C GLN A 54 20.96 -12.98 3.51
N TYR A 55 19.88 -13.74 3.41
CA TYR A 55 19.38 -14.27 2.14
C TYR A 55 19.00 -13.16 1.16
N ALA A 56 18.30 -12.13 1.63
CA ALA A 56 17.89 -11.00 0.82
C ALA A 56 19.08 -10.24 0.22
N THR A 57 20.15 -10.07 1.00
CA THR A 57 21.40 -9.45 0.54
C THR A 57 22.09 -10.28 -0.53
N GLU A 58 22.19 -11.59 -0.33
CA GLU A 58 22.85 -12.52 -1.26
C GLU A 58 22.09 -12.64 -2.59
N HIS A 59 20.75 -12.57 -2.57
CA HIS A 59 19.87 -12.80 -3.73
C HIS A 59 19.25 -11.53 -4.30
N GLY A 60 19.64 -10.34 -3.81
CA GLY A 60 19.19 -9.05 -4.34
C GLY A 60 17.71 -8.74 -4.10
N ILE A 61 17.11 -9.33 -3.05
CA ILE A 61 15.75 -9.05 -2.61
C ILE A 61 15.77 -7.85 -1.64
N GLY A 62 14.82 -6.92 -1.74
CA GLY A 62 14.76 -5.78 -0.83
C GLY A 62 13.62 -4.82 -1.15
N GLN A 63 13.55 -3.74 -0.36
CA GLN A 63 12.44 -2.78 -0.42
C GLN A 63 11.08 -3.46 -0.38
N ILE A 64 10.89 -4.30 0.66
CA ILE A 64 9.63 -5.00 0.85
C ILE A 64 8.54 -4.06 1.39
N LEU A 65 7.29 -4.42 1.15
CA LEU A 65 6.14 -3.61 1.52
C LEU A 65 5.28 -4.34 2.54
N ALA A 66 5.11 -3.76 3.71
CA ALA A 66 4.16 -4.22 4.71
C ALA A 66 2.83 -3.50 4.52
N HIS A 67 1.74 -4.23 4.39
CA HIS A 67 0.40 -3.66 4.27
C HIS A 67 -0.34 -3.77 5.60
N ALA A 68 -0.96 -2.68 6.02
CA ALA A 68 -1.86 -2.66 7.17
C ALA A 68 -3.10 -3.54 6.93
N PRO A 69 -3.73 -4.07 7.98
CA PRO A 69 -5.00 -4.79 7.81
C PRO A 69 -6.10 -3.86 7.32
N TYR A 70 -7.03 -4.39 6.49
CA TYR A 70 -8.15 -3.61 5.92
C TYR A 70 -9.15 -3.08 6.97
N THR A 71 -9.06 -3.56 8.20
CA THR A 71 -9.95 -3.13 9.30
C THR A 71 -9.54 -1.81 9.92
N ILE A 72 -8.38 -1.25 9.54
CA ILE A 72 -7.93 0.05 10.03
C ILE A 72 -8.76 1.16 9.37
N ASN A 73 -9.24 2.09 10.20
CA ASN A 73 -9.84 3.34 9.74
C ASN A 73 -9.43 4.49 10.68
N ALA A 74 -8.34 5.18 10.33
CA ALA A 74 -7.78 6.26 11.13
C ALA A 74 -8.70 7.49 11.24
N CYS A 75 -9.66 7.64 10.32
CA CYS A 75 -10.60 8.77 10.29
C CYS A 75 -12.06 8.39 10.59
N GLY A 76 -12.29 7.19 11.11
CA GLY A 76 -13.63 6.74 11.51
C GLY A 76 -14.33 7.70 12.47
N LYS A 77 -15.67 7.63 12.54
CA LYS A 77 -16.45 8.48 13.43
C LYS A 77 -16.39 8.01 14.89
N ASP A 78 -16.32 6.70 15.10
CA ASP A 78 -16.27 6.07 16.42
C ASP A 78 -14.84 6.15 16.99
N GLU A 79 -14.71 6.68 18.21
CA GLU A 79 -13.42 6.78 18.90
C GLU A 79 -12.71 5.43 19.08
N ARG A 80 -13.48 4.36 19.31
CA ARG A 80 -12.91 3.00 19.44
C ARG A 80 -12.27 2.52 18.15
N VAL A 81 -12.85 2.90 17.00
CA VAL A 81 -12.30 2.57 15.68
C VAL A 81 -11.00 3.33 15.44
N GLN A 82 -10.96 4.61 15.81
CA GLN A 82 -9.74 5.42 15.72
C GLN A 82 -8.66 4.92 16.67
N GLU A 83 -9.02 4.61 17.92
CA GLU A 83 -8.10 4.05 18.92
C GLU A 83 -7.48 2.73 18.43
N PHE A 84 -8.33 1.82 17.93
CA PHE A 84 -7.85 0.56 17.34
C PHE A 84 -6.91 0.79 16.16
N ALA A 85 -7.19 1.76 15.29
CA ALA A 85 -6.32 2.10 14.18
C ALA A 85 -4.98 2.65 14.70
N ARG A 86 -5.01 3.59 15.63
CA ARG A 86 -3.81 4.18 16.25
C ARG A 86 -2.92 3.13 16.93
N GLU A 87 -3.50 2.29 17.79
CA GLU A 87 -2.76 1.24 18.48
C GLU A 87 -2.15 0.23 17.51
N THR A 88 -2.94 -0.18 16.51
CA THR A 88 -2.50 -1.14 15.49
C THR A 88 -1.36 -0.59 14.64
N MET A 89 -1.50 0.64 14.14
CA MET A 89 -0.47 1.28 13.33
C MET A 89 0.81 1.56 14.15
N ALA A 90 0.67 1.99 15.41
CA ALA A 90 1.81 2.19 16.30
C ALA A 90 2.56 0.89 16.59
N ASP A 91 1.85 -0.22 16.81
CA ASP A 91 2.45 -1.54 16.99
C ASP A 91 3.13 -2.01 15.70
N ASP A 92 2.47 -1.87 14.56
CA ASP A 92 3.04 -2.23 13.26
C ASP A 92 4.34 -1.47 13.00
N LEU A 93 4.37 -0.14 13.18
CA LEU A 93 5.57 0.67 12.94
C LEU A 93 6.74 0.25 13.83
N ARG A 94 6.52 0.04 15.14
CA ARG A 94 7.58 -0.44 16.05
C ARG A 94 8.15 -1.78 15.60
N ARG A 95 7.30 -2.69 15.15
CA ARG A 95 7.70 -4.02 14.68
C ARG A 95 8.48 -3.95 13.37
N LEU A 96 8.10 -3.05 12.47
CA LEU A 96 8.75 -2.88 11.17
C LEU A 96 10.15 -2.26 11.27
N GLU A 97 10.48 -1.55 12.36
CA GLU A 97 11.85 -1.10 12.62
C GLU A 97 12.87 -2.23 12.80
N GLU A 98 12.39 -3.43 13.17
CA GLU A 98 13.21 -4.65 13.26
C GLU A 98 13.44 -5.32 11.88
N ILE A 99 12.71 -4.87 10.84
CA ILE A 99 12.74 -5.46 9.51
C ILE A 99 13.41 -4.47 8.55
N PRO A 100 14.64 -4.71 8.10
CA PRO A 100 15.34 -3.76 7.26
C PRO A 100 14.66 -3.57 5.91
N ASP A 101 14.79 -2.34 5.40
CA ASP A 101 14.36 -1.94 4.06
C ASP A 101 12.85 -2.20 3.80
N CYS A 102 12.04 -2.08 4.86
CA CYS A 102 10.59 -2.28 4.82
C CYS A 102 9.86 -0.94 4.82
N LYS A 103 8.86 -0.79 3.95
CA LYS A 103 7.92 0.33 3.94
C LYS A 103 6.58 -0.12 4.50
N TYR A 104 5.81 0.79 5.08
CA TYR A 104 4.49 0.51 5.64
C TYR A 104 3.41 1.22 4.84
N ASN A 105 2.51 0.48 4.21
CA ASN A 105 1.40 0.99 3.42
C ASN A 105 0.06 0.80 4.13
N PHE A 106 -0.80 1.81 4.06
CA PHE A 106 -2.14 1.72 4.62
C PHE A 106 -3.17 2.53 3.80
N HIS A 107 -4.41 2.09 3.83
CA HIS A 107 -5.54 2.86 3.31
C HIS A 107 -5.86 4.01 4.26
N PRO A 108 -5.93 5.27 3.80
CA PRO A 108 -6.26 6.41 4.66
C PRO A 108 -7.55 6.23 5.48
N GLY A 109 -8.54 5.53 4.91
CA GLY A 109 -9.78 5.18 5.57
C GLY A 109 -10.99 5.93 5.03
N SER A 110 -12.06 5.92 5.81
CA SER A 110 -13.36 6.50 5.44
C SER A 110 -13.87 7.42 6.54
N HIS A 111 -14.21 8.66 6.18
CA HIS A 111 -14.65 9.69 7.13
C HIS A 111 -16.11 9.53 7.63
N VAL A 112 -16.85 8.55 7.14
CA VAL A 112 -18.20 8.18 7.62
C VAL A 112 -19.09 9.39 7.80
N GLN A 113 -19.31 10.16 6.73
CA GLN A 113 -20.16 11.37 6.63
C GLN A 113 -19.72 12.58 7.51
N GLN A 114 -18.49 12.56 8.08
CA GLN A 114 -17.96 13.71 8.83
C GLN A 114 -17.41 14.82 7.93
N GLY A 115 -17.18 14.52 6.64
CA GLY A 115 -16.51 15.39 5.67
C GLY A 115 -15.04 15.02 5.48
N ALA A 116 -14.52 15.22 4.26
CA ALA A 116 -13.14 14.87 3.91
C ALA A 116 -12.12 15.65 4.75
N GLU A 117 -12.35 16.93 5.01
CA GLU A 117 -11.49 17.78 5.84
C GLU A 117 -11.28 17.21 7.26
N VAL A 118 -12.38 16.81 7.92
CA VAL A 118 -12.31 16.15 9.23
C VAL A 118 -11.58 14.81 9.14
N GLY A 119 -11.79 14.07 8.05
CA GLY A 119 -11.06 12.82 7.81
C GLY A 119 -9.55 13.03 7.68
N ILE A 120 -9.14 14.01 6.90
CA ILE A 120 -7.74 14.40 6.69
C ILE A 120 -7.09 14.81 8.02
N GLU A 121 -7.75 15.67 8.80
CA GLU A 121 -7.27 16.11 10.11
C GLU A 121 -7.03 14.93 11.06
N LYS A 122 -7.98 13.98 11.12
CA LYS A 122 -7.88 12.80 11.97
C LYS A 122 -6.73 11.88 11.53
N ILE A 123 -6.57 11.63 10.23
CA ILE A 123 -5.47 10.80 9.70
C ILE A 123 -4.13 11.44 10.06
N ALA A 124 -3.96 12.72 9.78
CA ALA A 124 -2.74 13.44 10.11
C ALA A 124 -2.49 13.46 11.63
N GLY A 125 -3.54 13.60 12.44
CA GLY A 125 -3.48 13.52 13.90
C GLY A 125 -2.94 12.17 14.37
N VAL A 126 -3.48 11.05 13.89
CA VAL A 126 -3.00 9.71 14.21
C VAL A 126 -1.53 9.54 13.81
N LEU A 127 -1.16 9.93 12.59
CA LEU A 127 0.24 9.86 12.11
C LEU A 127 1.18 10.69 13.00
N ASN A 128 0.77 11.88 13.40
CA ASN A 128 1.55 12.77 14.28
C ASN A 128 1.74 12.23 15.70
N GLU A 129 0.87 11.35 16.16
CA GLU A 129 0.98 10.69 17.46
C GLU A 129 1.88 9.45 17.41
N ILE A 130 1.84 8.69 16.30
CA ILE A 130 2.50 7.37 16.22
C ILE A 130 3.88 7.41 15.58
N MET A 131 4.19 8.42 14.75
CA MET A 131 5.48 8.57 14.08
C MET A 131 6.48 9.33 14.97
N TRP A 132 7.78 9.05 14.82
CA TRP A 132 8.85 9.68 15.58
C TRP A 132 10.08 10.00 14.72
N GLN A 133 10.94 10.85 15.24
CA GLN A 133 12.05 11.43 14.48
C GLN A 133 13.08 10.40 14.00
N GLU A 134 13.40 9.41 14.80
CA GLU A 134 14.40 8.37 14.49
C GLU A 134 13.84 7.19 13.70
N GLN A 135 12.53 7.18 13.42
CA GLN A 135 11.88 6.14 12.62
C GLN A 135 12.57 5.98 11.26
N LYS A 136 12.85 4.74 10.86
CA LYS A 136 13.45 4.39 9.57
C LYS A 136 12.39 3.98 8.54
N THR A 137 11.32 3.35 9.01
CA THR A 137 10.22 2.87 8.16
C THR A 137 9.50 4.04 7.50
N THR A 138 9.49 4.08 6.17
CA THR A 138 8.67 5.03 5.40
C THR A 138 7.22 4.59 5.42
N VAL A 139 6.31 5.52 5.75
CA VAL A 139 4.86 5.27 5.77
C VAL A 139 4.24 5.75 4.47
N LEU A 140 3.44 4.90 3.83
CA LEU A 140 2.81 5.20 2.54
C LEU A 140 1.31 5.36 2.70
N LEU A 141 0.79 6.47 2.18
CA LEU A 141 -0.64 6.64 1.93
C LEU A 141 -0.99 5.96 0.61
N GLU A 142 -1.95 5.06 0.62
CA GLU A 142 -2.44 4.48 -0.62
C GLU A 142 -3.46 5.39 -1.28
N THR A 143 -3.40 5.52 -2.62
CA THR A 143 -4.47 6.16 -3.39
C THR A 143 -5.75 5.36 -3.27
N MET A 144 -6.91 6.03 -3.17
CA MET A 144 -8.21 5.39 -2.98
C MET A 144 -9.16 5.64 -4.16
N ALA A 145 -10.07 4.71 -4.39
CA ALA A 145 -11.05 4.81 -5.48
C ALA A 145 -12.16 5.86 -5.23
N GLY A 146 -12.27 6.38 -4.02
CA GLY A 146 -13.35 7.29 -3.63
C GLY A 146 -14.68 6.61 -3.41
N LYS A 147 -14.66 5.33 -3.02
CA LYS A 147 -15.86 4.57 -2.70
C LYS A 147 -16.53 5.11 -1.44
N GLY A 148 -17.77 5.54 -1.56
CA GLY A 148 -18.53 6.08 -0.44
C GLY A 148 -17.89 7.35 0.15
N THR A 149 -17.27 7.23 1.31
CA THR A 149 -16.67 8.35 2.04
C THR A 149 -15.17 8.14 2.30
N GLU A 150 -14.49 7.42 1.41
CA GLU A 150 -13.05 7.24 1.46
C GLU A 150 -12.30 8.57 1.34
N VAL A 151 -11.19 8.69 2.07
CA VAL A 151 -10.23 9.80 2.01
C VAL A 151 -9.02 9.35 1.19
N GLY A 152 -8.40 10.26 0.44
CA GLY A 152 -7.29 9.94 -0.48
C GLY A 152 -7.77 9.54 -1.88
N ARG A 153 -8.98 9.93 -2.24
CA ARG A 153 -9.62 9.66 -3.54
C ARG A 153 -9.05 10.49 -4.70
N ASN A 154 -8.29 11.53 -4.39
CA ASN A 154 -7.58 12.38 -5.33
C ASN A 154 -6.22 12.78 -4.74
N PHE A 155 -5.36 13.33 -5.58
CA PHE A 155 -4.00 13.69 -5.19
C PHE A 155 -3.98 14.87 -4.20
N GLU A 156 -4.96 15.78 -4.26
CA GLU A 156 -5.09 16.91 -3.34
C GLU A 156 -5.35 16.44 -1.91
N GLU A 157 -6.25 15.47 -1.69
CA GLU A 157 -6.52 14.94 -0.35
C GLU A 157 -5.28 14.25 0.24
N LEU A 158 -4.51 13.52 -0.58
CA LEU A 158 -3.24 12.91 -0.14
C LEU A 158 -2.20 13.98 0.20
N GLN A 159 -2.05 15.00 -0.65
CA GLN A 159 -1.13 16.11 -0.40
C GLN A 159 -1.51 16.88 0.85
N GLU A 160 -2.79 17.07 1.10
CA GLU A 160 -3.27 17.76 2.31
C GLU A 160 -2.92 16.97 3.58
N ILE A 161 -3.04 15.62 3.56
CA ILE A 161 -2.56 14.79 4.67
C ILE A 161 -1.04 14.96 4.84
N LEU A 162 -0.27 14.84 3.76
CA LEU A 162 1.19 14.95 3.79
C LEU A 162 1.66 16.30 4.34
N SER A 163 0.94 17.40 4.05
CA SER A 163 1.26 18.74 4.51
C SER A 163 1.03 18.95 6.02
N ARG A 164 0.19 18.13 6.65
CA ARG A 164 -0.18 18.22 8.07
C ARG A 164 0.61 17.31 8.99
N VAL A 165 1.45 16.40 8.43
CA VAL A 165 2.27 15.51 9.25
C VAL A 165 3.57 16.17 9.70
N LYS A 166 4.05 15.81 10.90
CA LYS A 166 5.28 16.36 11.49
C LYS A 166 6.56 15.92 10.78
N TYR A 167 6.53 14.73 10.15
CA TYR A 167 7.69 14.09 9.52
C TYR A 167 7.39 13.76 8.05
N PRO A 168 7.16 14.76 7.18
CA PRO A 168 6.79 14.53 5.78
C PRO A 168 7.89 13.82 4.98
N GLU A 169 9.16 13.92 5.42
CA GLU A 169 10.29 13.19 4.82
C GLU A 169 10.22 11.68 5.03
N LYS A 170 9.42 11.21 6.00
CA LYS A 170 9.17 9.79 6.30
C LYS A 170 7.87 9.28 5.67
N MET A 171 7.23 10.13 4.89
CA MET A 171 5.98 9.81 4.20
C MET A 171 6.18 9.69 2.70
N GLY A 172 5.40 8.82 2.09
CA GLY A 172 5.28 8.67 0.64
C GLY A 172 3.88 8.22 0.25
N VAL A 173 3.74 7.87 -1.00
CA VAL A 173 2.47 7.41 -1.60
C VAL A 173 2.68 6.05 -2.25
N CYS A 174 1.70 5.17 -2.09
CA CYS A 174 1.51 3.97 -2.87
C CYS A 174 0.37 4.24 -3.88
N LEU A 175 0.68 4.20 -5.17
CA LEU A 175 -0.32 4.37 -6.22
C LEU A 175 -0.89 2.99 -6.59
N ASP A 176 -2.18 2.77 -6.33
CA ASP A 176 -2.90 1.60 -6.83
C ASP A 176 -3.58 1.93 -8.15
N THR A 177 -3.24 1.19 -9.21
CA THR A 177 -3.72 1.47 -10.57
C THR A 177 -5.23 1.26 -10.71
N CYS A 178 -5.82 0.27 -10.01
CA CYS A 178 -7.28 0.11 -9.96
C CYS A 178 -7.94 1.28 -9.24
N HIS A 179 -7.38 1.72 -8.11
CA HIS A 179 -7.96 2.81 -7.32
C HIS A 179 -7.95 4.14 -8.08
N VAL A 180 -6.83 4.53 -8.67
CA VAL A 180 -6.77 5.80 -9.43
C VAL A 180 -7.67 5.75 -10.66
N PHE A 181 -7.75 4.61 -11.38
CA PHE A 181 -8.65 4.44 -12.51
C PHE A 181 -10.12 4.53 -12.09
N ASP A 182 -10.51 3.81 -11.06
CA ASP A 182 -11.86 3.90 -10.47
C ASP A 182 -12.13 5.29 -9.89
N GLY A 183 -11.11 6.00 -9.42
CA GLY A 183 -11.14 7.39 -8.94
C GLY A 183 -11.32 8.44 -10.05
N GLY A 184 -11.13 8.06 -11.31
CA GLY A 184 -11.33 8.95 -12.46
C GLY A 184 -10.05 9.39 -13.19
N TYR A 185 -8.87 8.92 -12.77
CA TYR A 185 -7.61 9.16 -13.47
C TYR A 185 -7.40 8.13 -14.58
N ASP A 186 -7.42 8.59 -15.83
CA ASP A 186 -7.27 7.71 -17.00
C ASP A 186 -5.80 7.32 -17.25
N ILE A 187 -5.31 6.39 -16.45
CA ILE A 187 -3.94 5.86 -16.60
C ILE A 187 -3.78 4.90 -17.79
N SER A 188 -4.86 4.53 -18.47
CA SER A 188 -4.81 3.65 -19.63
C SER A 188 -4.61 4.43 -20.94
N GLY A 189 -5.22 5.62 -21.04
CA GLY A 189 -5.13 6.48 -22.22
C GLY A 189 -4.21 7.68 -22.05
N HIS A 190 -4.02 8.15 -20.81
CA HIS A 190 -3.39 9.43 -20.48
C HIS A 190 -2.42 9.34 -19.30
N LEU A 191 -1.61 8.25 -19.24
CA LEU A 191 -0.70 7.99 -18.12
C LEU A 191 0.28 9.16 -17.86
N GLU A 192 0.85 9.76 -18.92
CA GLU A 192 1.81 10.85 -18.79
C GLU A 192 1.17 12.07 -18.12
N GLU A 193 -0.04 12.44 -18.54
CA GLU A 193 -0.80 13.56 -17.97
C GLU A 193 -1.15 13.32 -16.50
N VAL A 194 -1.53 12.08 -16.13
CA VAL A 194 -1.80 11.70 -14.74
C VAL A 194 -0.54 11.77 -13.89
N LEU A 195 0.61 11.32 -14.41
CA LEU A 195 1.89 11.41 -13.70
C LEU A 195 2.37 12.86 -13.58
N GLU A 196 2.16 13.72 -14.59
CA GLU A 196 2.44 15.17 -14.51
C GLU A 196 1.55 15.85 -13.45
N GLU A 197 0.27 15.45 -13.35
CA GLU A 197 -0.62 15.95 -12.32
C GLU A 197 -0.18 15.50 -10.93
N PHE A 198 0.20 14.22 -10.78
CA PHE A 198 0.76 13.70 -9.53
C PHE A 198 2.03 14.47 -9.12
N ASP A 199 2.96 14.69 -10.07
CA ASP A 199 4.20 15.43 -9.82
C ASP A 199 3.94 16.86 -9.38
N ARG A 200 3.02 17.54 -10.06
CA ARG A 200 2.63 18.93 -9.74
C ARG A 200 2.00 19.08 -8.35
N ILE A 201 1.20 18.09 -7.90
CA ILE A 201 0.44 18.18 -6.65
C ILE A 201 1.24 17.61 -5.47
N ILE A 202 1.83 16.42 -5.65
CA ILE A 202 2.48 15.66 -4.57
C ILE A 202 4.01 15.65 -4.72
N GLY A 203 4.50 15.51 -5.96
CA GLY A 203 5.90 15.27 -6.29
C GLY A 203 6.18 13.78 -6.57
N LEU A 204 6.84 13.47 -7.70
CA LEU A 204 7.20 12.09 -8.06
C LEU A 204 8.21 11.45 -7.09
N ASP A 205 8.97 12.25 -6.32
CA ASP A 205 9.85 11.77 -5.26
C ASP A 205 9.08 11.10 -4.11
N LYS A 206 7.80 11.41 -3.95
CA LYS A 206 6.89 10.76 -3.00
C LYS A 206 6.26 9.47 -3.49
N LEU A 207 6.34 9.16 -4.78
CA LEU A 207 5.85 7.88 -5.33
C LEU A 207 6.82 6.75 -4.95
N CYS A 208 6.49 6.03 -3.90
CA CYS A 208 7.37 5.03 -3.29
C CYS A 208 7.01 3.58 -3.66
N ALA A 209 5.78 3.33 -4.06
CA ALA A 209 5.30 2.01 -4.46
C ALA A 209 4.14 2.13 -5.44
N ILE A 210 3.94 1.07 -6.22
CA ILE A 210 2.79 0.92 -7.12
C ILE A 210 2.16 -0.45 -6.84
N HIS A 211 0.86 -0.47 -6.58
CA HIS A 211 0.05 -1.67 -6.68
C HIS A 211 -0.46 -1.78 -8.11
N LEU A 212 0.04 -2.76 -8.83
CA LEU A 212 -0.33 -2.97 -10.22
C LEU A 212 -1.53 -3.94 -10.29
N ASN A 213 -2.72 -3.38 -10.38
CA ASN A 213 -3.99 -4.10 -10.45
C ASN A 213 -4.79 -3.63 -11.66
N ASP A 214 -5.53 -4.52 -12.29
CA ASP A 214 -6.57 -4.16 -13.26
C ASP A 214 -7.89 -3.88 -12.54
N SER A 215 -8.85 -3.24 -13.22
CA SER A 215 -10.17 -2.96 -12.65
C SER A 215 -11.28 -3.68 -13.40
N LYS A 216 -12.22 -4.27 -12.64
CA LYS A 216 -13.50 -4.79 -13.19
C LYS A 216 -14.43 -3.70 -13.68
N ASN A 217 -14.17 -2.46 -13.29
CA ASN A 217 -15.07 -1.35 -13.51
C ASN A 217 -14.56 -0.43 -14.63
N VAL A 218 -15.44 0.44 -15.09
CA VAL A 218 -15.08 1.53 -16.00
C VAL A 218 -14.46 2.70 -15.24
N LEU A 219 -13.73 3.54 -15.95
CA LEU A 219 -13.13 4.76 -15.44
C LEU A 219 -14.14 5.60 -14.62
N GLY A 220 -13.71 6.06 -13.46
CA GLY A 220 -14.53 6.92 -12.59
C GLY A 220 -15.70 6.23 -11.91
N SER A 221 -15.66 4.90 -11.77
CA SER A 221 -16.76 4.12 -11.17
C SER A 221 -16.89 4.26 -9.66
N HIS A 222 -15.82 4.62 -8.95
CA HIS A 222 -15.72 4.70 -7.48
C HIS A 222 -16.13 3.41 -6.76
N LYS A 223 -15.66 2.24 -7.25
CA LYS A 223 -16.11 0.93 -6.69
C LYS A 223 -15.03 0.10 -6.05
N ASP A 224 -13.77 0.24 -6.45
CA ASP A 224 -12.66 -0.59 -5.98
C ASP A 224 -12.96 -2.09 -6.14
N ARG A 225 -12.75 -2.61 -7.34
CA ARG A 225 -12.91 -4.02 -7.68
C ARG A 225 -11.76 -4.45 -8.58
N HIS A 226 -10.73 -5.03 -7.96
CA HIS A 226 -9.55 -5.53 -8.66
C HIS A 226 -9.87 -6.67 -9.60
N GLU A 227 -9.12 -6.74 -10.70
CA GLU A 227 -9.09 -7.85 -11.64
C GLU A 227 -7.63 -8.21 -11.94
N CYS A 228 -7.43 -9.40 -12.50
CA CYS A 228 -6.13 -9.79 -13.02
C CYS A 228 -5.72 -8.88 -14.17
N LEU A 229 -4.45 -8.54 -14.27
CA LEU A 229 -3.91 -7.72 -15.35
C LEU A 229 -4.31 -8.25 -16.72
N GLY A 230 -4.86 -7.39 -17.57
CA GLY A 230 -5.34 -7.70 -18.91
C GLY A 230 -6.66 -8.45 -18.96
N ALA A 231 -7.37 -8.60 -17.83
CA ALA A 231 -8.70 -9.21 -17.76
C ALA A 231 -9.80 -8.20 -17.37
N GLY A 232 -9.42 -6.98 -17.01
CA GLY A 232 -10.30 -5.88 -16.62
C GLY A 232 -10.48 -4.82 -17.71
N ASN A 233 -10.78 -3.59 -17.28
CA ASN A 233 -11.06 -2.44 -18.13
C ASN A 233 -9.88 -1.47 -18.28
N LEU A 234 -8.79 -1.65 -17.51
CA LEU A 234 -7.53 -1.01 -17.80
C LEU A 234 -6.95 -1.67 -19.05
N THR A 235 -7.18 -1.05 -20.19
CA THR A 235 -6.67 -1.53 -21.48
C THR A 235 -5.19 -1.18 -21.61
N MET A 236 -4.34 -2.02 -21.06
CA MET A 236 -2.93 -2.01 -21.43
C MET A 236 -2.78 -2.66 -22.81
N ASP A 237 -1.88 -2.16 -23.64
CA ASP A 237 -1.65 -2.75 -24.97
C ASP A 237 -1.27 -4.23 -24.84
N ARG A 238 -2.17 -5.11 -25.28
CA ARG A 238 -2.10 -6.57 -25.09
C ARG A 238 -0.84 -7.23 -25.65
N SER A 239 -0.03 -6.52 -26.41
CA SER A 239 1.20 -7.05 -27.00
C SER A 239 2.35 -7.20 -26.00
N GLU A 240 2.41 -6.37 -24.96
CA GLU A 240 3.42 -6.48 -23.89
C GLU A 240 2.96 -7.33 -22.71
N GLU A 241 1.67 -7.45 -22.47
CA GLU A 241 1.05 -8.18 -21.36
C GLU A 241 1.32 -9.69 -21.38
N ARG A 242 1.55 -10.30 -22.52
CA ARG A 242 1.77 -11.75 -22.62
C ARG A 242 3.02 -12.24 -21.91
N ARG A 243 3.97 -11.34 -21.61
CA ARG A 243 5.21 -11.69 -20.88
C ARG A 243 5.04 -11.62 -19.36
N VAL A 244 4.22 -10.69 -18.85
CA VAL A 244 4.00 -10.50 -17.41
C VAL A 244 2.82 -11.33 -16.89
N GLY A 245 1.73 -11.43 -17.64
CA GLY A 245 0.47 -12.03 -17.18
C GLY A 245 0.43 -13.56 -17.09
N LYS A 246 1.35 -14.30 -17.74
CA LYS A 246 1.36 -15.77 -17.68
C LYS A 246 1.90 -16.32 -16.36
N GLU A 247 2.75 -15.57 -15.68
CA GLU A 247 3.38 -16.01 -14.42
C GLU A 247 2.57 -15.62 -13.18
N CYS A 248 1.76 -14.56 -13.25
CA CYS A 248 0.87 -14.13 -12.15
C CYS A 248 -0.40 -14.97 -11.96
N ARG A 249 -0.78 -15.81 -12.91
CA ARG A 249 -2.07 -16.55 -12.88
C ARG A 249 -2.20 -17.63 -11.82
N SER A 250 -1.17 -17.98 -11.09
CA SER A 250 -1.21 -19.20 -10.30
C SER A 250 -1.61 -19.08 -8.85
N ARG A 251 -1.73 -17.88 -8.24
CA ARG A 251 -1.97 -17.78 -6.78
C ARG A 251 -2.58 -16.47 -6.25
N TRP A 252 -3.58 -15.91 -6.89
CA TRP A 252 -4.40 -14.93 -6.17
C TRP A 252 -5.47 -15.66 -5.37
N SER A 253 -5.43 -15.46 -4.06
CA SER A 253 -6.30 -16.07 -3.06
C SER A 253 -7.77 -15.79 -3.32
N PRO A 254 -8.67 -16.78 -3.11
CA PRO A 254 -10.13 -16.64 -3.25
C PRO A 254 -10.76 -15.95 -2.03
N TYR A 255 -10.22 -14.80 -1.60
CA TYR A 255 -10.85 -14.01 -0.53
C TYR A 255 -11.48 -12.75 -1.13
N HIS A 256 -12.63 -13.00 -1.74
CA HIS A 256 -13.64 -11.97 -2.02
C HIS A 256 -14.77 -12.10 -1.01
#